data_1fdad065d8129896b6d2efbfbc69273b
#
_entry.id   1fdad065d8129896b6d2efbfbc69273b
#
_cell.length_a   1.000
_cell.length_b   1.000
_cell.length_c   1.000
_cell.angle_alpha   90.00
_cell.angle_beta   90.00
_cell.angle_gamma   90.00
#
_symmetry.space_group_name_H-M   'P 1'
#
loop_
_entity.id
_entity.type
_entity.pdbx_description
1 polymer ?
#
loop_
_entity_poly.entity_id
_entity_poly.type
_entity_poly.pdbx_seq_one_letter_code
_entity_poly.pdbx_strand_id
1 'polypeptide(L)'
;MLFRSPCRDEFSAFIFKIQANMNKAHRDRIAFMRICSGKFERGMEAYHVQEGKNIKLATGTQLMAQDRAIVDEAYAGDIIGLFDPGIFSIGDTLCTGKKKVEFAGIPTFSPEHFARIEQKDTMKRKQFVKGMEQIAQEGAIQIFREVGGGMEEVVVGVVGVLQLEVLEYRLNTEYNVEIRMQQLPFEQLRWVKNDPDTYNLRDLDLTSDTKAVEDMKGNRLLLFTSDWAVRWAETHNDTLELSEFGNI
;
A
#
# COMPACT_ATOMS: atom_id res chain seq x y z
N MET A 1 -22.64 -20.55 2.75
CA MET A 1 -23.12 -19.65 3.83
C MET A 1 -23.11 -18.25 3.27
N LEU A 2 -24.26 -17.68 2.93
CA LEU A 2 -24.38 -16.32 2.39
C LEU A 2 -24.14 -15.35 3.54
N PHE A 3 -23.02 -14.65 3.53
CA PHE A 3 -22.76 -13.53 4.45
C PHE A 3 -23.72 -12.39 4.09
N ARG A 4 -24.90 -12.39 4.70
CA ARG A 4 -25.72 -11.18 4.76
C ARG A 4 -25.16 -10.33 5.90
N SER A 5 -24.38 -9.32 5.56
CA SER A 5 -24.17 -8.20 6.46
C SER A 5 -25.54 -7.63 6.81
N PRO A 6 -25.85 -7.33 8.08
CA PRO A 6 -27.08 -6.64 8.42
C PRO A 6 -27.14 -5.35 7.60
N CYS A 7 -28.17 -5.20 6.77
CA CYS A 7 -28.42 -3.95 6.05
C CYS A 7 -28.54 -2.84 7.10
N ARG A 8 -27.52 -2.01 7.19
CA ARG A 8 -27.57 -0.77 7.97
C ARG A 8 -27.99 0.34 7.02
N ASP A 9 -28.84 1.24 7.48
CA ASP A 9 -29.24 2.42 6.70
C ASP A 9 -28.09 3.42 6.57
N GLU A 10 -27.15 3.39 7.51
CA GLU A 10 -25.96 4.24 7.51
C GLU A 10 -24.96 3.79 6.43
N PHE A 11 -24.44 4.76 5.68
CA PHE A 11 -23.46 4.51 4.65
C PHE A 11 -22.14 3.98 5.27
N SER A 12 -21.61 2.93 4.67
CA SER A 12 -20.23 2.50 4.89
C SER A 12 -19.64 1.95 3.60
N ALA A 13 -18.36 2.24 3.38
CA ALA A 13 -17.63 1.81 2.19
C ALA A 13 -16.17 1.51 2.52
N PHE A 14 -15.55 0.68 1.69
CA PHE A 14 -14.19 0.21 1.83
C PHE A 14 -13.41 0.46 0.56
N ILE A 15 -12.23 1.10 0.66
CA ILE A 15 -11.34 1.34 -0.47
C ILE A 15 -10.44 0.13 -0.67
N PHE A 16 -10.60 -0.54 -1.81
CA PHE A 16 -9.88 -1.78 -2.08
C PHE A 16 -8.84 -1.66 -3.21
N LYS A 17 -8.90 -0.59 -4.00
CA LYS A 17 -7.97 -0.37 -5.12
C LYS A 17 -7.76 1.12 -5.34
N ILE A 18 -6.53 1.49 -5.68
CA ILE A 18 -6.18 2.81 -6.18
C ILE A 18 -5.55 2.64 -7.56
N GLN A 19 -5.85 3.53 -8.48
CA GLN A 19 -5.26 3.55 -9.79
C GLN A 19 -4.96 4.98 -10.21
N ALA A 20 -3.70 5.24 -10.57
CA ALA A 20 -3.24 6.53 -11.05
C ALA A 20 -2.97 6.48 -12.56
N ASN A 21 -2.91 7.66 -13.18
CA ASN A 21 -2.46 7.86 -14.57
C ASN A 21 -3.21 7.02 -15.62
N MET A 22 -4.50 6.73 -15.40
CA MET A 22 -5.33 6.02 -16.40
C MET A 22 -5.42 6.76 -17.73
N ASN A 23 -5.33 8.10 -17.70
CA ASN A 23 -5.27 8.93 -18.88
C ASN A 23 -3.91 9.64 -18.92
N LYS A 24 -3.12 9.41 -19.97
CA LYS A 24 -1.81 10.06 -20.17
C LYS A 24 -1.89 11.60 -20.25
N ALA A 25 -3.04 12.13 -20.67
CA ALA A 25 -3.28 13.58 -20.80
C ALA A 25 -3.65 14.23 -19.45
N HIS A 26 -4.19 13.47 -18.52
CA HIS A 26 -4.60 13.95 -17.21
C HIS A 26 -4.02 13.03 -16.14
N ARG A 27 -3.22 13.58 -15.22
CA ARG A 27 -2.68 12.85 -14.07
C ARG A 27 -3.77 12.68 -13.02
N ASP A 28 -4.78 11.87 -13.36
CA ASP A 28 -5.88 11.56 -12.48
C ASP A 28 -5.57 10.31 -11.65
N ARG A 29 -6.04 10.33 -10.42
CA ARG A 29 -5.99 9.22 -9.49
C ARG A 29 -7.41 8.89 -9.06
N ILE A 30 -7.76 7.63 -9.10
CA ILE A 30 -9.09 7.12 -8.74
C ILE A 30 -8.93 6.11 -7.62
N ALA A 31 -9.68 6.31 -6.54
CA ALA A 31 -9.86 5.34 -5.48
C ALA A 31 -11.16 4.57 -5.71
N PHE A 32 -11.06 3.25 -5.87
CA PHE A 32 -12.22 2.38 -6.03
C PHE A 32 -12.71 1.94 -4.65
N MET A 33 -13.94 2.25 -4.36
CA MET A 33 -14.60 1.83 -3.14
C MET A 33 -15.76 0.88 -3.42
N ARG A 34 -15.93 -0.10 -2.55
CA ARG A 34 -17.13 -0.93 -2.48
C ARG A 34 -18.03 -0.39 -1.40
N ILE A 35 -19.28 -0.15 -1.72
CA ILE A 35 -20.30 0.22 -0.75
C ILE A 35 -20.72 -1.03 0.01
N CYS A 36 -20.56 -1.01 1.34
CA CYS A 36 -20.85 -2.14 2.22
C CYS A 36 -22.23 -2.04 2.86
N SER A 37 -22.71 -0.82 3.12
CA SER A 37 -24.07 -0.56 3.62
C SER A 37 -24.55 0.83 3.25
N GLY A 38 -25.87 1.06 3.33
CA GLY A 38 -26.50 2.33 3.06
C GLY A 38 -26.45 2.75 1.61
N LYS A 39 -26.50 4.05 1.38
CA LYS A 39 -26.58 4.71 0.07
C LYS A 39 -25.48 5.75 -0.06
N PHE A 40 -24.79 5.74 -1.18
CA PHE A 40 -23.92 6.83 -1.61
C PHE A 40 -24.76 7.88 -2.36
N GLU A 41 -24.56 9.15 -2.05
CA GLU A 41 -25.07 10.28 -2.80
C GLU A 41 -23.91 11.22 -3.16
N ARG A 42 -23.89 11.69 -4.40
CA ARG A 42 -22.86 12.60 -4.87
C ARG A 42 -22.82 13.88 -4.03
N GLY A 43 -21.63 14.21 -3.52
CA GLY A 43 -21.43 15.39 -2.69
C GLY A 43 -21.75 15.19 -1.21
N MET A 44 -22.11 13.97 -0.79
CA MET A 44 -22.31 13.66 0.62
C MET A 44 -20.99 13.80 1.42
N GLU A 45 -21.13 14.03 2.71
CA GLU A 45 -20.00 13.99 3.65
C GLU A 45 -19.90 12.61 4.28
N ALA A 46 -18.70 12.09 4.35
CA ALA A 46 -18.37 10.84 5.04
C ALA A 46 -17.18 11.03 5.96
N TYR A 47 -17.13 10.26 7.02
CA TYR A 47 -16.01 10.22 7.94
C TYR A 47 -14.96 9.23 7.42
N HIS A 48 -13.74 9.71 7.19
CA HIS A 48 -12.59 8.90 6.84
C HIS A 48 -11.95 8.40 8.14
N VAL A 49 -12.09 7.11 8.41
CA VAL A 49 -11.81 6.54 9.74
C VAL A 49 -10.33 6.63 10.07
N GLN A 50 -9.45 6.22 9.15
CA GLN A 50 -8.01 6.18 9.36
C GLN A 50 -7.40 7.58 9.53
N GLU A 51 -7.94 8.58 8.80
CA GLU A 51 -7.48 9.97 8.90
C GLU A 51 -8.18 10.77 10.03
N GLY A 52 -9.23 10.22 10.61
CA GLY A 52 -9.95 10.87 11.72
C GLY A 52 -10.71 12.14 11.34
N LYS A 53 -11.07 12.34 10.07
CA LYS A 53 -11.68 13.58 9.56
C LYS A 53 -12.87 13.33 8.64
N ASN A 54 -13.77 14.31 8.56
CA ASN A 54 -14.83 14.32 7.56
C ASN A 54 -14.30 14.79 6.21
N ILE A 55 -14.73 14.12 5.17
CA ILE A 55 -14.39 14.45 3.78
C ILE A 55 -15.67 14.52 2.93
N LYS A 56 -15.64 15.36 1.89
CA LYS A 56 -16.75 15.46 0.93
C LYS A 56 -16.46 14.55 -0.26
N LEU A 57 -17.40 13.65 -0.54
CA LEU A 57 -17.33 12.71 -1.66
C LEU A 57 -17.89 13.40 -2.92
N ALA A 58 -17.05 14.21 -3.58
CA ALA A 58 -17.50 15.18 -4.59
C ALA A 58 -18.02 14.52 -5.88
N THR A 59 -17.38 13.46 -6.37
CA THR A 59 -17.72 12.83 -7.66
C THR A 59 -17.52 11.35 -7.59
N GLY A 60 -18.60 10.58 -7.71
CA GLY A 60 -18.57 9.16 -7.98
C GLY A 60 -18.55 8.91 -9.49
N THR A 61 -17.69 8.02 -9.95
CA THR A 61 -17.66 7.56 -11.34
C THR A 61 -17.80 6.05 -11.36
N GLN A 62 -18.67 5.56 -12.23
CA GLN A 62 -18.74 4.13 -12.55
C GLN A 62 -17.94 3.90 -13.83
N LEU A 63 -17.05 2.92 -13.79
CA LEU A 63 -16.31 2.50 -14.98
C LEU A 63 -17.09 1.39 -15.67
N MET A 64 -17.56 1.70 -16.88
CA MET A 64 -18.09 0.71 -17.81
C MET A 64 -17.12 0.56 -18.97
N ALA A 65 -16.25 -0.43 -18.90
CA ALA A 65 -15.15 -0.64 -19.85
C ALA A 65 -14.23 0.61 -19.97
N GLN A 66 -14.27 1.33 -21.10
CA GLN A 66 -13.48 2.55 -21.31
C GLN A 66 -14.25 3.83 -20.97
N ASP A 67 -15.56 3.75 -20.76
CA ASP A 67 -16.41 4.90 -20.51
C ASP A 67 -16.54 5.19 -19.01
N ARG A 68 -16.50 6.47 -18.65
CA ARG A 68 -16.72 6.97 -17.30
C ARG A 68 -18.10 7.61 -17.24
N ALA A 69 -19.01 6.98 -16.53
CA ALA A 69 -20.31 7.59 -16.23
C ALA A 69 -20.28 8.22 -14.83
N ILE A 70 -20.78 9.43 -14.70
CA ILE A 70 -20.98 10.06 -13.40
C ILE A 70 -22.14 9.35 -12.70
N VAL A 71 -21.93 9.00 -11.44
CA VAL A 71 -22.93 8.32 -10.61
C VAL A 71 -23.39 9.31 -9.55
N ASP A 72 -24.67 9.61 -9.55
CA ASP A 72 -25.28 10.45 -8.53
C ASP A 72 -25.68 9.66 -7.28
N GLU A 73 -26.04 8.40 -7.45
CA GLU A 73 -26.46 7.48 -6.38
C GLU A 73 -25.90 6.08 -6.60
N ALA A 74 -25.52 5.41 -5.52
CA ALA A 74 -25.11 3.99 -5.54
C ALA A 74 -25.45 3.32 -4.20
N TYR A 75 -25.59 1.99 -4.22
CA TYR A 75 -26.14 1.23 -3.12
C TYR A 75 -25.18 0.15 -2.64
N ALA A 76 -25.50 -0.45 -1.48
CA ALA A 76 -24.72 -1.55 -0.91
C ALA A 76 -24.51 -2.70 -1.93
N GLY A 77 -23.23 -3.03 -2.17
CA GLY A 77 -22.80 -4.01 -3.17
C GLY A 77 -22.16 -3.37 -4.41
N ASP A 78 -22.48 -2.10 -4.71
CA ASP A 78 -21.93 -1.40 -5.85
C ASP A 78 -20.46 -1.02 -5.63
N ILE A 79 -19.73 -0.92 -6.73
CA ILE A 79 -18.36 -0.42 -6.80
C ILE A 79 -18.36 0.88 -7.58
N ILE A 80 -17.84 1.93 -6.97
CA ILE A 80 -17.67 3.23 -7.61
C ILE A 80 -16.25 3.75 -7.43
N GLY A 81 -15.78 4.54 -8.40
CA GLY A 81 -14.51 5.23 -8.33
C GLY A 81 -14.71 6.67 -7.82
N LEU A 82 -13.90 7.08 -6.86
CA LEU A 82 -13.82 8.46 -6.40
C LEU A 82 -12.58 9.11 -6.99
N PHE A 83 -12.70 10.36 -7.45
CA PHE A 83 -11.52 11.17 -7.72
C PHE A 83 -10.72 11.34 -6.43
N ASP A 84 -9.44 10.99 -6.48
CA ASP A 84 -8.56 10.98 -5.33
C ASP A 84 -7.44 12.02 -5.49
N PRO A 85 -7.46 13.11 -4.70
CA PRO A 85 -6.36 14.07 -4.68
C PRO A 85 -5.09 13.55 -3.98
N GLY A 86 -5.06 12.28 -3.57
CA GLY A 86 -3.94 11.66 -2.86
C GLY A 86 -4.19 11.48 -1.36
N ILE A 87 -5.48 11.44 -0.95
CA ILE A 87 -5.87 11.32 0.46
C ILE A 87 -6.29 9.90 0.85
N PHE A 88 -6.53 9.03 -0.12
CA PHE A 88 -6.98 7.67 0.14
C PHE A 88 -5.84 6.65 0.06
N SER A 89 -5.96 5.62 0.88
CA SER A 89 -5.12 4.43 0.88
C SER A 89 -5.97 3.17 0.72
N ILE A 90 -5.37 2.10 0.19
CA ILE A 90 -6.02 0.78 0.15
C ILE A 90 -6.22 0.30 1.59
N GLY A 91 -7.44 -0.10 1.91
CA GLY A 91 -7.84 -0.48 3.27
C GLY A 91 -8.64 0.60 4.02
N ASP A 92 -8.74 1.81 3.48
CA ASP A 92 -9.47 2.88 4.13
C ASP A 92 -10.97 2.61 4.22
N THR A 93 -11.55 3.03 5.33
CA THR A 93 -12.97 2.95 5.61
C THR A 93 -13.60 4.34 5.59
N LEU A 94 -14.69 4.45 4.86
CA LEU A 94 -15.55 5.64 4.84
C LEU A 94 -16.90 5.29 5.46
N CYS A 95 -17.39 6.07 6.39
CA CYS A 95 -18.70 5.82 7.00
C CYS A 95 -19.43 7.11 7.37
N THR A 96 -20.77 6.98 7.55
CA THR A 96 -21.61 8.01 8.15
C THR A 96 -22.21 7.50 9.45
N GLY A 97 -22.85 8.38 10.22
CA GLY A 97 -23.53 8.01 11.45
C GLY A 97 -22.70 8.19 12.72
N LYS A 98 -23.35 7.95 13.87
CA LYS A 98 -22.75 8.15 15.19
C LYS A 98 -21.77 7.03 15.58
N LYS A 99 -22.04 5.83 15.13
CA LYS A 99 -21.18 4.66 15.40
C LYS A 99 -20.23 4.47 14.23
N LYS A 100 -18.98 4.85 14.45
CA LYS A 100 -17.92 4.63 13.46
C LYS A 100 -17.70 3.13 13.26
N VAL A 101 -17.67 2.72 12.00
CA VAL A 101 -17.35 1.35 11.58
C VAL A 101 -15.96 1.41 10.97
N GLU A 102 -15.08 0.52 11.37
CA GLU A 102 -13.78 0.31 10.77
C GLU A 102 -13.72 -1.11 10.23
N PHE A 103 -13.38 -1.24 8.96
CA PHE A 103 -13.16 -2.56 8.35
C PHE A 103 -11.71 -2.96 8.57
N ALA A 104 -11.50 -4.25 8.78
CA ALA A 104 -10.16 -4.81 8.78
C ALA A 104 -9.48 -4.53 7.42
N GLY A 105 -8.25 -4.09 7.45
CA GLY A 105 -7.46 -3.81 6.24
C GLY A 105 -7.28 -5.06 5.37
N ILE A 106 -6.84 -4.85 4.13
CA ILE A 106 -6.43 -5.97 3.28
C ILE A 106 -5.06 -6.45 3.77
N PRO A 107 -4.89 -7.75 4.07
CA PRO A 107 -3.60 -8.29 4.46
C PRO A 107 -2.54 -8.00 3.39
N THR A 108 -1.39 -7.49 3.80
CA THR A 108 -0.25 -7.31 2.90
C THR A 108 0.52 -8.62 2.84
N PHE A 109 0.58 -9.21 1.64
CA PHE A 109 1.36 -10.43 1.42
C PHE A 109 2.85 -10.12 1.47
N SER A 110 3.62 -11.05 2.05
CA SER A 110 5.07 -10.99 2.01
C SER A 110 5.57 -11.08 0.56
N PRO A 111 6.47 -10.19 0.12
CA PRO A 111 7.12 -10.34 -1.17
C PRO A 111 8.00 -11.59 -1.23
N GLU A 112 8.13 -12.16 -2.42
CA GLU A 112 8.99 -13.32 -2.71
C GLU A 112 10.25 -12.92 -3.49
N HIS A 113 10.25 -11.74 -4.12
CA HIS A 113 11.36 -11.23 -4.91
C HIS A 113 11.71 -9.82 -4.49
N PHE A 114 13.01 -9.57 -4.37
CA PHE A 114 13.53 -8.27 -3.92
C PHE A 114 14.54 -7.72 -4.92
N ALA A 115 14.46 -6.42 -5.17
CA ALA A 115 15.41 -5.72 -6.01
C ALA A 115 15.77 -4.35 -5.42
N ARG A 116 17.04 -3.98 -5.55
CA ARG A 116 17.51 -2.61 -5.34
C ARG A 116 17.23 -1.80 -6.58
N ILE A 117 16.61 -0.66 -6.40
CA ILE A 117 16.25 0.25 -7.49
C ILE A 117 16.97 1.57 -7.30
N GLU A 118 17.71 1.97 -8.33
CA GLU A 118 18.44 3.24 -8.38
C GLU A 118 18.06 4.01 -9.65
N GLN A 119 17.88 5.32 -9.52
CA GLN A 119 17.72 6.19 -10.69
C GLN A 119 19.05 6.37 -11.41
N LYS A 120 19.08 6.33 -12.74
CA LYS A 120 20.30 6.60 -13.53
C LYS A 120 20.64 8.10 -13.56
N ASP A 121 19.64 8.96 -13.58
CA ASP A 121 19.79 10.42 -13.64
C ASP A 121 19.35 11.06 -12.32
N THR A 122 20.31 11.60 -11.57
CA THR A 122 20.07 12.26 -10.28
C THR A 122 19.21 13.52 -10.40
N MET A 123 19.17 14.18 -11.56
CA MET A 123 18.31 15.36 -11.79
C MET A 123 16.82 14.99 -11.81
N LYS A 124 16.49 13.73 -12.06
CA LYS A 124 15.11 13.22 -12.08
C LYS A 124 14.63 12.67 -10.73
N ARG A 125 15.34 12.98 -9.64
CA ARG A 125 15.03 12.46 -8.30
C ARG A 125 13.57 12.69 -7.87
N LYS A 126 13.03 13.89 -8.11
CA LYS A 126 11.64 14.21 -7.75
C LYS A 126 10.62 13.33 -8.49
N GLN A 127 10.86 13.10 -9.78
CA GLN A 127 10.03 12.24 -10.61
C GLN A 127 10.15 10.77 -10.17
N PHE A 128 11.36 10.33 -9.83
CA PHE A 128 11.63 8.99 -9.32
C PHE A 128 10.86 8.72 -8.02
N VAL A 129 11.05 9.56 -7.00
CA VAL A 129 10.37 9.42 -5.72
C VAL A 129 8.85 9.41 -5.90
N LYS A 130 8.33 10.39 -6.66
CA LYS A 130 6.89 10.46 -6.95
C LYS A 130 6.36 9.23 -7.66
N GLY A 131 7.09 8.72 -8.66
CA GLY A 131 6.70 7.52 -9.41
C GLY A 131 6.67 6.28 -8.53
N MET A 132 7.73 6.09 -7.75
CA MET A 132 7.82 4.98 -6.80
C MET A 132 6.67 4.99 -5.79
N GLU A 133 6.43 6.13 -5.15
CA GLU A 133 5.36 6.29 -4.16
C GLU A 133 3.98 6.02 -4.76
N GLN A 134 3.68 6.56 -5.95
CA GLN A 134 2.39 6.35 -6.59
C GLN A 134 2.15 4.89 -6.97
N ILE A 135 3.16 4.22 -7.55
CA ILE A 135 3.06 2.80 -7.93
C ILE A 135 2.92 1.91 -6.69
N ALA A 136 3.60 2.25 -5.58
CA ALA A 136 3.44 1.53 -4.32
C ALA A 136 2.05 1.72 -3.70
N GLN A 137 1.50 2.93 -3.75
CA GLN A 137 0.15 3.23 -3.27
C GLN A 137 -0.95 2.49 -4.04
N GLU A 138 -0.69 2.12 -5.30
CA GLU A 138 -1.58 1.24 -6.07
C GLU A 138 -1.50 -0.23 -5.63
N GLY A 139 -0.58 -0.59 -4.74
CA GLY A 139 -0.36 -1.96 -4.27
C GLY A 139 0.41 -2.85 -5.26
N ALA A 140 0.99 -2.27 -6.32
CA ALA A 140 1.73 -3.04 -7.32
C ALA A 140 3.11 -3.51 -6.81
N ILE A 141 3.72 -2.74 -5.91
CA ILE A 141 5.02 -3.01 -5.30
C ILE A 141 5.00 -2.64 -3.83
N GLN A 142 5.92 -3.18 -3.06
CA GLN A 142 6.23 -2.74 -1.70
C GLN A 142 7.60 -2.07 -1.68
N ILE A 143 7.70 -0.94 -0.99
CA ILE A 143 8.94 -0.16 -0.90
C ILE A 143 9.48 -0.28 0.52
N PHE A 144 10.76 -0.60 0.58
CA PHE A 144 11.53 -0.70 1.82
C PHE A 144 12.74 0.23 1.76
N ARG A 145 13.03 0.86 2.87
CA ARG A 145 14.21 1.71 3.08
C ARG A 145 15.06 1.13 4.18
N GLU A 146 16.34 1.39 4.14
CA GLU A 146 17.21 1.09 5.27
C GLU A 146 16.78 1.91 6.50
N VAL A 147 16.81 1.31 7.68
CA VAL A 147 16.39 1.98 8.92
C VAL A 147 17.18 3.29 9.11
N GLY A 148 16.47 4.42 9.12
CA GLY A 148 17.08 5.74 9.16
C GLY A 148 17.70 6.23 7.85
N GLY A 149 17.50 5.50 6.75
CA GLY A 149 17.99 5.83 5.40
C GLY A 149 17.02 6.72 4.61
N GLY A 150 17.56 7.37 3.56
CA GLY A 150 16.77 8.15 2.60
C GLY A 150 16.22 7.30 1.45
N MET A 151 15.58 7.98 0.49
CA MET A 151 15.10 7.37 -0.78
C MET A 151 16.20 7.30 -1.85
N GLU A 152 17.45 7.21 -1.48
CA GLU A 152 18.57 7.15 -2.42
C GLU A 152 18.76 5.74 -2.94
N GLU A 153 18.69 4.76 -2.04
CA GLU A 153 18.66 3.35 -2.36
C GLU A 153 17.37 2.76 -1.85
N VAL A 154 16.51 2.34 -2.77
CA VAL A 154 15.21 1.78 -2.47
C VAL A 154 15.25 0.29 -2.73
N VAL A 155 14.84 -0.51 -1.75
CA VAL A 155 14.56 -1.93 -1.95
C VAL A 155 13.08 -2.07 -2.28
N VAL A 156 12.80 -2.74 -3.38
CA VAL A 156 11.43 -3.07 -3.79
C VAL A 156 11.20 -4.54 -3.59
N GLY A 157 10.07 -4.87 -2.96
CA GLY A 157 9.57 -6.23 -2.84
C GLY A 157 8.33 -6.44 -3.71
N VAL A 158 8.27 -7.58 -4.39
CA VAL A 158 7.17 -7.98 -5.26
C VAL A 158 6.85 -9.46 -5.07
N VAL A 159 5.61 -9.84 -5.35
CA VAL A 159 5.18 -11.25 -5.31
C VAL A 159 5.65 -12.01 -6.56
N GLY A 160 5.68 -11.33 -7.71
CA GLY A 160 6.10 -11.94 -8.97
C GLY A 160 7.07 -11.06 -9.76
N VAL A 161 8.05 -11.67 -10.40
CA VAL A 161 9.15 -10.99 -11.14
C VAL A 161 8.62 -10.04 -12.20
N LEU A 162 7.51 -10.35 -12.87
CA LEU A 162 6.90 -9.48 -13.89
C LEU A 162 6.51 -8.11 -13.35
N GLN A 163 6.22 -7.97 -12.05
CA GLN A 163 5.92 -6.68 -11.45
C GLN A 163 7.14 -5.72 -11.49
N LEU A 164 8.36 -6.26 -11.48
CA LEU A 164 9.59 -5.46 -11.63
C LEU A 164 9.73 -4.91 -13.05
N GLU A 165 9.39 -5.70 -14.07
CA GLU A 165 9.38 -5.24 -15.46
C GLU A 165 8.31 -4.17 -15.69
N VAL A 166 7.13 -4.34 -15.11
CA VAL A 166 6.06 -3.34 -15.13
C VAL A 166 6.50 -2.05 -14.42
N LEU A 167 7.20 -2.15 -13.29
CA LEU A 167 7.76 -1.00 -12.58
C LEU A 167 8.71 -0.22 -13.48
N GLU A 168 9.69 -0.88 -14.12
CA GLU A 168 10.66 -0.24 -15.01
C GLU A 168 9.95 0.44 -16.18
N TYR A 169 9.02 -0.26 -16.83
CA TYR A 169 8.24 0.27 -17.94
C TYR A 169 7.45 1.52 -17.53
N ARG A 170 6.76 1.48 -16.40
CA ARG A 170 5.95 2.60 -15.91
C ARG A 170 6.80 3.80 -15.49
N LEU A 171 7.91 3.59 -14.79
CA LEU A 171 8.82 4.68 -14.43
C LEU A 171 9.36 5.39 -15.68
N ASN A 172 9.69 4.63 -16.71
CA ASN A 172 10.17 5.20 -17.97
C ASN A 172 9.05 5.95 -18.71
N THR A 173 7.89 5.32 -18.93
CA THR A 173 6.84 5.85 -19.81
C THR A 173 5.95 6.92 -19.17
N GLU A 174 5.69 6.82 -17.86
CA GLU A 174 4.79 7.73 -17.14
C GLU A 174 5.55 8.88 -16.45
N TYR A 175 6.77 8.60 -15.96
CA TYR A 175 7.55 9.54 -15.15
C TYR A 175 8.82 10.02 -15.86
N ASN A 176 9.16 9.45 -17.04
CA ASN A 176 10.39 9.73 -17.79
C ASN A 176 11.65 9.50 -16.93
N VAL A 177 11.68 8.41 -16.16
CA VAL A 177 12.78 8.03 -15.28
C VAL A 177 13.35 6.69 -15.73
N GLU A 178 14.63 6.67 -16.05
CA GLU A 178 15.38 5.44 -16.26
C GLU A 178 15.99 4.96 -14.94
N ILE A 179 15.88 3.66 -14.69
CA ILE A 179 16.39 3.03 -13.47
C ILE A 179 17.47 1.99 -13.77
N ARG A 180 18.29 1.71 -12.76
CA ARG A 180 19.08 0.50 -12.65
C ARG A 180 18.43 -0.40 -11.63
N MET A 181 18.30 -1.68 -11.95
CA MET A 181 17.72 -2.68 -11.09
C MET A 181 18.75 -3.78 -10.81
N GLN A 182 18.90 -4.13 -9.54
CA GLN A 182 19.75 -5.22 -9.09
C GLN A 182 18.93 -6.15 -8.20
N GLN A 183 18.78 -7.40 -8.61
CA GLN A 183 18.13 -8.41 -7.77
C GLN A 183 18.92 -8.64 -6.48
N LEU A 184 18.20 -8.81 -5.38
CA LEU A 184 18.77 -9.10 -4.06
C LEU A 184 18.44 -10.53 -3.66
N PRO A 185 19.29 -11.18 -2.87
CA PRO A 185 19.16 -12.59 -2.51
C PRO A 185 18.19 -12.85 -1.36
N PHE A 186 17.28 -11.93 -1.08
CA PHE A 186 16.30 -12.11 -0.01
C PHE A 186 15.13 -12.95 -0.51
N GLU A 187 14.69 -13.89 0.34
CA GLU A 187 13.59 -14.81 0.08
C GLU A 187 12.47 -14.69 1.10
N GLN A 188 12.77 -14.12 2.27
CA GLN A 188 11.85 -14.01 3.40
C GLN A 188 11.79 -12.58 3.93
N LEU A 189 10.59 -12.16 4.30
CA LEU A 189 10.35 -10.90 5.00
C LEU A 189 9.54 -11.18 6.26
N ARG A 190 9.92 -10.53 7.36
CA ARG A 190 9.19 -10.60 8.63
C ARG A 190 8.98 -9.21 9.20
N TRP A 191 7.79 -8.94 9.66
CA TRP A 191 7.46 -7.72 10.41
C TRP A 191 7.89 -7.87 11.87
N VAL A 192 8.59 -6.88 12.39
CA VAL A 192 8.94 -6.79 13.81
C VAL A 192 7.74 -6.20 14.55
N LYS A 193 7.18 -6.95 15.48
CA LYS A 193 5.99 -6.54 16.26
C LYS A 193 6.36 -5.78 17.55
N ASN A 194 7.62 -5.82 17.93
CA ASN A 194 8.12 -5.08 19.08
C ASN A 194 7.92 -3.57 18.91
N ASP A 195 7.63 -2.90 20.01
CA ASP A 195 7.46 -1.45 20.05
C ASP A 195 8.70 -0.72 19.52
N PRO A 196 8.59 0.07 18.44
CA PRO A 196 9.71 0.74 17.82
C PRO A 196 10.43 1.75 18.73
N ASP A 197 9.74 2.29 19.74
CA ASP A 197 10.32 3.29 20.63
C ASP A 197 11.20 2.67 21.72
N THR A 198 10.95 1.41 22.07
CA THR A 198 11.63 0.71 23.17
C THR A 198 12.56 -0.41 22.68
N TYR A 199 12.40 -0.88 21.44
CA TYR A 199 13.14 -2.02 20.90
C TYR A 199 14.12 -1.61 19.81
N ASN A 200 15.42 -1.82 20.05
CA ASN A 200 16.46 -1.40 19.13
C ASN A 200 16.92 -2.58 18.25
N LEU A 201 16.68 -2.50 16.94
CA LEU A 201 17.09 -3.54 15.98
C LEU A 201 18.61 -3.71 15.85
N ARG A 202 19.41 -2.72 16.30
CA ARG A 202 20.88 -2.79 16.23
C ARG A 202 21.49 -3.73 17.28
N ASP A 203 20.73 -4.03 18.33
CA ASP A 203 21.17 -4.89 19.44
C ASP A 203 20.86 -6.37 19.20
N LEU A 204 20.23 -6.69 18.05
CA LEU A 204 19.88 -8.06 17.69
C LEU A 204 21.09 -8.85 17.19
N ASP A 205 21.14 -10.13 17.61
CA ASP A 205 22.07 -11.12 17.04
C ASP A 205 21.47 -11.69 15.74
N LEU A 206 21.87 -11.10 14.62
CA LEU A 206 21.39 -11.43 13.28
C LEU A 206 22.55 -11.97 12.44
N THR A 207 22.22 -12.79 11.46
CA THR A 207 23.19 -13.20 10.45
C THR A 207 23.63 -12.00 9.61
N SER A 208 24.87 -12.01 9.12
CA SER A 208 25.48 -10.88 8.39
C SER A 208 24.76 -10.52 7.08
N ASP A 209 23.94 -11.42 6.56
CA ASP A 209 23.14 -11.29 5.34
C ASP A 209 21.68 -10.89 5.63
N THR A 210 21.30 -10.75 6.89
CA THR A 210 20.01 -10.20 7.30
C THR A 210 20.05 -8.68 7.25
N LYS A 211 18.99 -8.05 6.69
CA LYS A 211 18.90 -6.60 6.56
C LYS A 211 17.67 -6.05 7.28
N ALA A 212 17.86 -5.07 8.15
CA ALA A 212 16.78 -4.32 8.77
C ALA A 212 16.32 -3.18 7.87
N VAL A 213 15.01 -3.09 7.63
CA VAL A 213 14.39 -2.10 6.75
C VAL A 213 13.11 -1.53 7.38
N GLU A 214 12.65 -0.43 6.83
CA GLU A 214 11.35 0.20 7.13
C GLU A 214 10.49 0.27 5.89
N ASP A 215 9.18 0.03 6.04
CA ASP A 215 8.22 0.26 4.97
C ASP A 215 7.81 1.75 4.89
N MET A 216 6.92 2.07 3.94
CA MET A 216 6.40 3.43 3.74
C MET A 216 5.55 3.94 4.91
N LYS A 217 5.09 3.07 5.80
CA LYS A 217 4.30 3.40 6.99
C LYS A 217 5.16 3.54 8.25
N GLY A 218 6.48 3.27 8.16
CA GLY A 218 7.40 3.29 9.29
C GLY A 218 7.42 1.99 10.08
N ASN A 219 6.76 0.93 9.60
CA ASN A 219 6.90 -0.38 10.22
C ASN A 219 8.31 -0.91 10.00
N ARG A 220 8.87 -1.54 11.04
CA ARG A 220 10.19 -2.18 10.98
C ARG A 220 10.08 -3.63 10.54
N LEU A 221 10.97 -4.04 9.65
CA LEU A 221 10.99 -5.35 9.06
C LEU A 221 12.41 -5.88 8.95
N LEU A 222 12.53 -7.20 8.88
CA LEU A 222 13.77 -7.89 8.61
C LEU A 222 13.65 -8.66 7.30
N LEU A 223 14.65 -8.51 6.42
CA LEU A 223 14.82 -9.26 5.19
C LEU A 223 15.84 -10.36 5.42
N PHE A 224 15.50 -11.60 5.07
CA PHE A 224 16.32 -12.79 5.27
C PHE A 224 16.56 -13.48 3.94
N THR A 225 17.74 -14.09 3.81
CA THR A 225 18.15 -14.85 2.61
C THR A 225 17.71 -16.31 2.65
N SER A 226 17.24 -16.80 3.80
CA SER A 226 16.81 -18.18 3.98
C SER A 226 15.95 -18.38 5.23
N ASP A 227 15.22 -19.49 5.30
CA ASP A 227 14.50 -19.93 6.50
C ASP A 227 15.45 -20.18 7.68
N TRP A 228 16.67 -20.56 7.42
CA TRP A 228 17.67 -20.74 8.46
C TRP A 228 17.99 -19.42 9.17
N ALA A 229 18.16 -18.33 8.41
CA ALA A 229 18.43 -17.01 8.98
C ALA A 229 17.25 -16.49 9.82
N VAL A 230 15.99 -16.81 9.43
CA VAL A 230 14.80 -16.51 10.25
C VAL A 230 14.89 -17.25 11.59
N ARG A 231 15.11 -18.55 11.57
CA ARG A 231 15.23 -19.37 12.81
C ARG A 231 16.38 -18.93 13.68
N TRP A 232 17.49 -18.52 13.08
CA TRP A 232 18.62 -17.96 13.82
C TRP A 232 18.18 -16.72 14.61
N ALA A 233 17.54 -15.76 13.95
CA ALA A 233 17.06 -14.55 14.59
C ALA A 233 16.09 -14.85 15.75
N GLU A 234 15.15 -15.77 15.56
CA GLU A 234 14.17 -16.17 16.60
C GLU A 234 14.82 -16.90 17.78
N THR A 235 15.88 -17.71 17.56
CA THR A 235 16.50 -18.50 18.62
C THR A 235 17.56 -17.75 19.41
N HIS A 236 18.16 -16.68 18.83
CA HIS A 236 19.21 -15.90 19.47
C HIS A 236 18.73 -14.56 20.04
N ASN A 237 17.43 -14.25 19.87
CA ASN A 237 16.84 -13.04 20.39
C ASN A 237 15.49 -13.36 21.08
N ASP A 238 15.54 -13.79 22.32
CA ASP A 238 14.36 -14.28 23.10
C ASP A 238 13.17 -13.30 23.15
N THR A 239 13.43 -12.00 22.97
CA THR A 239 12.40 -10.96 23.03
C THR A 239 11.92 -10.52 21.65
N LEU A 240 12.47 -11.05 20.56
CA LEU A 240 12.10 -10.67 19.20
C LEU A 240 10.78 -11.32 18.80
N GLU A 241 9.82 -10.49 18.47
CA GLU A 241 8.51 -10.93 17.97
C GLU A 241 8.40 -10.67 16.45
N LEU A 242 8.39 -11.75 15.67
CA LEU A 242 8.26 -11.70 14.21
C LEU A 242 6.87 -12.13 13.75
N SER A 243 6.39 -11.53 12.65
CA SER A 243 5.16 -11.91 11.98
C SER A 243 5.37 -12.05 10.48
N GLU A 244 4.69 -13.01 9.85
CA GLU A 244 4.65 -13.18 8.39
C GLU A 244 3.73 -12.17 7.71
N PHE A 245 2.86 -11.53 8.47
CA PHE A 245 1.83 -10.63 7.94
C PHE A 245 1.99 -9.23 8.54
N GLY A 246 1.96 -8.22 7.64
CA GLY A 246 1.84 -6.83 8.05
C GLY A 246 0.38 -6.52 8.42
N ASN A 247 0.21 -5.81 9.51
CA ASN A 247 -1.06 -5.28 10.05
C ASN A 247 -2.31 -6.14 9.75
N ILE A 248 -2.59 -7.06 10.63
CA ILE A 248 -3.92 -7.63 10.85
C ILE A 248 -4.43 -7.03 12.15
#